data_5acc65a51ddddf280107a20be41992b3
#
_entry.id   5acc65a51ddddf280107a20be41992b3
#
_cell.length_a   1.000
_cell.length_b   1.000
_cell.length_c   1.000
_cell.angle_alpha   90.00
_cell.angle_beta   90.00
_cell.angle_gamma   90.00
#
_symmetry.space_group_name_H-M   'P 1'
#
loop_
_entity.id
_entity.type
_entity.pdbx_description
1 polymer ?
#
loop_
_entity_poly.entity_id
_entity_poly.type
_entity_poly.pdbx_seq_one_letter_code
_entity_poly.pdbx_strand_id
1 'polypeptide(L)'
;QLDPATIRRRWSVTLEKTLRELQGTPCMTLDDEPPPKQEIACTRSFGHAVLDLSVLQEAMTEFASRAAQKLRLQNGHAGQVLTFIRTSPFRAQDLQYSRSTVVPLRRSSNDSRDICQAALLGLQAIFRPGYRYAKAGVMLLDLRPADLVQQELALDDDVADPGGSRLMQ
;
A
#
# COMPACT_ATOMS: atom_id res chain seq x y z
N GLN A 1 -39.97 6.79 -21.18
CA GLN A 1 -39.08 7.35 -20.17
C GLN A 1 -38.63 6.19 -19.28
N LEU A 2 -37.32 5.97 -19.14
CA LEU A 2 -36.78 4.89 -18.29
C LEU A 2 -36.94 5.30 -16.81
N ASP A 3 -37.49 4.40 -16.00
CA ASP A 3 -37.70 4.63 -14.58
C ASP A 3 -36.38 4.32 -13.82
N PRO A 4 -35.81 5.30 -13.05
CA PRO A 4 -34.60 5.12 -12.29
C PRO A 4 -34.64 3.96 -11.29
N ALA A 5 -35.76 3.71 -10.62
CA ALA A 5 -35.92 2.63 -9.67
C ALA A 5 -35.81 1.24 -10.31
N THR A 6 -36.31 1.11 -11.55
CA THR A 6 -36.18 -0.12 -12.32
C THR A 6 -34.73 -0.37 -12.75
N ILE A 7 -33.99 0.69 -13.15
CA ILE A 7 -32.58 0.61 -13.50
C ILE A 7 -31.75 0.19 -12.29
N ARG A 8 -31.99 0.77 -11.11
CA ARG A 8 -31.31 0.40 -9.87
C ARG A 8 -31.48 -1.07 -9.53
N ARG A 9 -32.71 -1.61 -9.62
CA ARG A 9 -33.00 -3.02 -9.30
C ARG A 9 -32.38 -3.99 -10.29
N ARG A 10 -32.38 -3.64 -11.58
CA ARG A 10 -31.94 -4.55 -12.64
C ARG A 10 -30.45 -4.49 -12.95
N TRP A 11 -29.78 -3.36 -12.67
CA TRP A 11 -28.40 -3.12 -13.08
C TRP A 11 -27.54 -2.69 -11.90
N SER A 12 -27.54 -1.39 -11.55
CA SER A 12 -26.73 -0.87 -10.45
C SER A 12 -27.16 0.53 -10.03
N VAL A 13 -26.74 0.92 -8.81
CA VAL A 13 -26.91 2.29 -8.30
C VAL A 13 -26.15 3.30 -9.15
N THR A 14 -25.01 2.93 -9.70
CA THR A 14 -24.21 3.81 -10.57
C THR A 14 -24.98 4.16 -11.84
N LEU A 15 -25.59 3.16 -12.48
CA LEU A 15 -26.37 3.39 -13.70
C LEU A 15 -27.65 4.20 -13.43
N GLU A 16 -28.29 4.00 -12.26
CA GLU A 16 -29.39 4.86 -11.82
C GLU A 16 -28.97 6.33 -11.72
N LYS A 17 -27.83 6.60 -11.06
CA LYS A 17 -27.29 7.96 -10.94
C LYS A 17 -27.00 8.57 -12.32
N THR A 18 -26.35 7.82 -13.21
CA THR A 18 -26.11 8.28 -14.59
C THR A 18 -27.41 8.62 -15.31
N LEU A 19 -28.46 7.78 -15.17
CA LEU A 19 -29.76 8.06 -15.78
C LEU A 19 -30.41 9.34 -15.25
N ARG A 20 -30.34 9.56 -13.91
CA ARG A 20 -30.86 10.78 -13.28
C ARG A 20 -30.14 12.03 -13.76
N GLU A 21 -28.80 11.95 -13.92
CA GLU A 21 -28.01 13.06 -14.47
C GLU A 21 -28.36 13.35 -15.93
N LEU A 22 -28.55 12.34 -16.75
CA LEU A 22 -29.04 12.49 -18.12
C LEU A 22 -30.46 13.09 -18.18
N GLN A 23 -31.26 12.91 -17.14
CA GLN A 23 -32.58 13.50 -16.98
C GLN A 23 -32.54 14.90 -16.35
N GLY A 24 -31.37 15.47 -16.12
CA GLY A 24 -31.19 16.81 -15.57
C GLY A 24 -31.21 16.88 -14.04
N THR A 25 -31.19 15.74 -13.33
CA THR A 25 -31.12 15.71 -11.86
C THR A 25 -29.68 15.45 -11.43
N PRO A 26 -28.95 16.44 -10.88
CA PRO A 26 -27.57 16.23 -10.44
C PRO A 26 -27.54 15.24 -9.27
N CYS A 27 -26.76 14.18 -9.40
CA CYS A 27 -26.60 13.12 -8.41
C CYS A 27 -25.19 13.06 -7.81
N MET A 28 -24.25 13.79 -8.38
CA MET A 28 -22.90 13.96 -7.87
C MET A 28 -22.65 15.44 -7.66
N THR A 29 -22.24 15.79 -6.44
CA THR A 29 -21.67 17.10 -6.15
C THR A 29 -20.20 17.09 -6.59
N LEU A 30 -19.76 18.17 -7.22
CA LEU A 30 -18.33 18.43 -7.38
C LEU A 30 -17.80 18.73 -5.97
N ASP A 31 -17.04 17.80 -5.41
CA ASP A 31 -16.28 18.09 -4.20
C ASP A 31 -15.07 18.94 -4.64
N ASP A 32 -15.02 20.19 -4.21
CA ASP A 32 -13.91 21.11 -4.50
C ASP A 32 -12.60 20.62 -3.88
N GLU A 33 -12.69 19.83 -2.80
CA GLU A 33 -11.54 19.16 -2.17
C GLU A 33 -11.81 17.64 -2.09
N PRO A 34 -11.05 16.82 -2.84
CA PRO A 34 -11.18 15.38 -2.74
C PRO A 34 -10.78 14.92 -1.33
N PRO A 35 -11.52 13.97 -0.72
CA PRO A 35 -11.17 13.45 0.60
C PRO A 35 -9.76 12.86 0.58
N PRO A 36 -9.03 12.93 1.72
CA PRO A 36 -7.68 12.40 1.80
C PRO A 36 -7.69 10.91 1.44
N LYS A 37 -6.67 10.50 0.69
CA LYS A 37 -6.54 9.10 0.25
C LYS A 37 -6.37 8.20 1.47
N GLN A 38 -7.15 7.14 1.54
CA GLN A 38 -7.05 6.14 2.60
C GLN A 38 -5.97 5.09 2.32
N GLU A 39 -5.50 5.01 1.06
CA GLU A 39 -4.48 4.08 0.61
C GLU A 39 -3.63 4.70 -0.49
N ILE A 40 -2.34 4.37 -0.52
CA ILE A 40 -1.42 4.76 -1.57
C ILE A 40 -0.81 3.51 -2.18
N ALA A 41 -1.12 3.24 -3.44
CA ALA A 41 -0.58 2.11 -4.16
C ALA A 41 0.47 2.55 -5.20
N CYS A 42 1.57 1.78 -5.27
CA CYS A 42 2.55 1.81 -6.35
C CYS A 42 2.74 0.39 -6.86
N THR A 43 2.22 0.11 -8.04
CA THR A 43 2.22 -1.23 -8.63
C THR A 43 2.62 -1.16 -10.10
N ARG A 44 3.26 -2.22 -10.60
CA ARG A 44 3.62 -2.32 -12.00
C ARG A 44 3.49 -3.75 -12.52
N SER A 45 3.02 -3.88 -13.75
CA SER A 45 3.16 -5.12 -14.53
C SER A 45 4.49 -5.07 -15.26
N PHE A 46 5.21 -6.19 -15.26
CA PHE A 46 6.49 -6.30 -15.95
C PHE A 46 6.26 -6.63 -17.42
N GLY A 47 7.05 -6.06 -18.31
CA GLY A 47 7.02 -6.37 -19.74
C GLY A 47 7.44 -7.81 -20.02
N HIS A 48 8.38 -8.32 -19.23
CA HIS A 48 8.83 -9.71 -19.23
C HIS A 48 8.62 -10.34 -17.86
N ALA A 49 8.44 -11.66 -17.82
CA ALA A 49 8.29 -12.35 -16.54
C ALA A 49 9.61 -12.30 -15.76
N VAL A 50 9.53 -11.97 -14.48
CA VAL A 50 10.64 -11.89 -13.54
C VAL A 50 10.71 -13.19 -12.74
N LEU A 51 11.90 -13.79 -12.66
CA LEU A 51 12.16 -15.01 -11.87
C LEU A 51 13.06 -14.72 -10.68
N ASP A 52 13.93 -13.72 -10.79
CA ASP A 52 14.98 -13.45 -9.82
C ASP A 52 14.48 -12.55 -8.68
N LEU A 53 14.83 -12.95 -7.46
CA LEU A 53 14.49 -12.17 -6.27
C LEU A 53 15.13 -10.78 -6.29
N SER A 54 16.38 -10.66 -6.76
CA SER A 54 17.10 -9.37 -6.82
C SER A 54 16.37 -8.33 -7.67
N VAL A 55 15.86 -8.74 -8.83
CA VAL A 55 15.09 -7.86 -9.72
C VAL A 55 13.77 -7.42 -9.06
N LEU A 56 13.12 -8.32 -8.33
CA LEU A 56 11.92 -7.97 -7.56
C LEU A 56 12.25 -7.03 -6.39
N GLN A 57 13.40 -7.20 -5.72
CA GLN A 57 13.84 -6.32 -4.64
C GLN A 57 14.10 -4.89 -5.14
N GLU A 58 14.77 -4.73 -6.28
CA GLU A 58 14.96 -3.42 -6.92
C GLU A 58 13.63 -2.75 -7.25
N ALA A 59 12.72 -3.49 -7.90
CA ALA A 59 11.40 -2.99 -8.23
C ALA A 59 10.59 -2.58 -6.99
N MET A 60 10.61 -3.40 -5.93
CA MET A 60 9.93 -3.11 -4.66
C MET A 60 10.49 -1.88 -3.98
N THR A 61 11.82 -1.68 -3.99
CA THR A 61 12.47 -0.50 -3.44
C THR A 61 12.03 0.77 -4.19
N GLU A 62 11.94 0.70 -5.52
CA GLU A 62 11.43 1.80 -6.34
C GLU A 62 9.96 2.11 -6.00
N PHE A 63 9.10 1.07 -5.91
CA PHE A 63 7.68 1.26 -5.62
C PHE A 63 7.46 1.82 -4.21
N ALA A 64 8.19 1.33 -3.22
CA ALA A 64 8.14 1.79 -1.84
C ALA A 64 8.59 3.25 -1.73
N SER A 65 9.69 3.63 -2.40
CA SER A 65 10.20 5.00 -2.42
C SER A 65 9.20 5.97 -3.06
N ARG A 66 8.58 5.58 -4.18
CA ARG A 66 7.53 6.37 -4.83
C ARG A 66 6.26 6.49 -3.99
N ALA A 67 5.88 5.42 -3.29
CA ALA A 67 4.74 5.43 -2.38
C ALA A 67 5.01 6.38 -1.20
N ALA A 68 6.20 6.32 -0.59
CA ALA A 68 6.63 7.23 0.46
C ALA A 68 6.65 8.70 0.00
N GLN A 69 7.10 8.97 -1.23
CA GLN A 69 7.06 10.31 -1.81
C GLN A 69 5.61 10.84 -1.93
N LYS A 70 4.68 10.01 -2.44
CA LYS A 70 3.26 10.39 -2.53
C LYS A 70 2.65 10.62 -1.16
N LEU A 71 3.05 9.83 -0.16
CA LEU A 71 2.58 9.98 1.22
C LEU A 71 3.03 11.31 1.82
N ARG A 72 4.30 11.69 1.63
CA ARG A 72 4.82 13.00 2.08
C ARG A 72 4.12 14.17 1.40
N LEU A 73 3.80 14.07 0.11
CA LEU A 73 3.09 15.13 -0.63
C LEU A 73 1.69 15.41 -0.07
N GLN A 74 1.06 14.45 0.58
CA GLN A 74 -0.22 14.65 1.27
C GLN A 74 -0.08 14.83 2.79
N ASN A 75 1.14 15.10 3.27
CA ASN A 75 1.46 15.31 4.68
C ASN A 75 0.94 14.18 5.60
N GLY A 76 1.14 12.93 5.19
CA GLY A 76 0.65 11.74 5.89
C GLY A 76 1.76 10.84 6.41
N HIS A 77 1.37 9.91 7.29
CA HIS A 77 2.16 8.77 7.76
C HIS A 77 1.39 7.47 7.49
N ALA A 78 2.10 6.37 7.26
CA ALA A 78 1.51 5.05 7.09
C ALA A 78 1.81 4.17 8.31
N GLY A 79 0.85 3.38 8.75
CA GLY A 79 1.04 2.40 9.82
C GLY A 79 1.41 1.01 9.30
N GLN A 80 1.11 0.69 8.04
CA GLN A 80 1.30 -0.63 7.48
C GLN A 80 1.73 -0.58 6.02
N VAL A 81 2.51 -1.57 5.60
CA VAL A 81 2.96 -1.76 4.22
C VAL A 81 2.48 -3.12 3.71
N LEU A 82 1.62 -3.13 2.72
CA LEU A 82 1.23 -4.33 2.00
C LEU A 82 2.13 -4.51 0.80
N THR A 83 2.69 -5.71 0.66
CA THR A 83 3.49 -6.15 -0.48
C THR A 83 2.80 -7.30 -1.18
N PHE A 84 2.76 -7.30 -2.50
CA PHE A 84 2.22 -8.41 -3.27
C PHE A 84 3.03 -8.71 -4.51
N ILE A 85 3.01 -9.99 -4.91
CA ILE A 85 3.56 -10.49 -6.16
C ILE A 85 2.56 -11.48 -6.77
N ARG A 86 2.49 -11.50 -8.10
CA ARG A 86 1.64 -12.46 -8.81
C ARG A 86 2.15 -12.81 -10.20
N THR A 87 1.83 -13.99 -10.66
CA THR A 87 2.02 -14.47 -12.04
C THR A 87 0.93 -13.90 -12.96
N SER A 88 1.02 -14.10 -14.25
CA SER A 88 0.00 -13.69 -15.21
C SER A 88 -1.13 -14.71 -15.27
N PRO A 89 -2.39 -14.34 -14.98
CA PRO A 89 -3.52 -15.26 -15.09
C PRO A 89 -3.81 -15.66 -16.56
N PHE A 90 -3.28 -14.87 -17.51
CA PHE A 90 -3.48 -15.12 -18.95
C PHE A 90 -2.52 -16.14 -19.55
N ARG A 91 -1.53 -16.59 -18.78
CA ARG A 91 -0.57 -17.64 -19.18
C ARG A 91 -0.96 -18.94 -18.51
N ALA A 92 -1.92 -19.65 -19.09
CA ALA A 92 -2.47 -20.89 -18.52
C ALA A 92 -1.42 -22.02 -18.38
N GLN A 93 -0.33 -21.96 -19.16
CA GLN A 93 0.77 -22.94 -19.10
C GLN A 93 1.79 -22.66 -17.99
N ASP A 94 1.81 -21.45 -17.45
CA ASP A 94 2.71 -21.10 -16.35
C ASP A 94 2.08 -21.51 -15.01
N LEU A 95 2.92 -21.94 -14.07
CA LEU A 95 2.50 -22.20 -12.69
C LEU A 95 1.92 -20.90 -12.09
N GLN A 96 0.70 -20.98 -11.56
CA GLN A 96 0.00 -19.83 -11.02
C GLN A 96 0.35 -19.59 -9.56
N TYR A 97 0.68 -18.34 -9.25
CA TYR A 97 1.00 -17.90 -7.90
C TYR A 97 0.54 -16.46 -7.68
N SER A 98 -0.16 -16.24 -6.60
CA SER A 98 -0.57 -14.89 -6.17
C SER A 98 -0.55 -14.84 -4.66
N ARG A 99 0.27 -13.98 -4.09
CA ARG A 99 0.39 -13.79 -2.64
C ARG A 99 0.60 -12.33 -2.30
N SER A 100 0.08 -11.96 -1.15
CA SER A 100 0.30 -10.68 -0.51
C SER A 100 0.53 -10.88 0.98
N THR A 101 1.21 -9.94 1.58
CA THR A 101 1.39 -9.86 3.03
C THR A 101 1.40 -8.41 3.48
N VAL A 102 1.01 -8.18 4.72
CA VAL A 102 1.04 -6.88 5.37
C VAL A 102 2.11 -6.91 6.45
N VAL A 103 3.01 -5.93 6.42
CA VAL A 103 4.04 -5.72 7.43
C VAL A 103 3.68 -4.45 8.19
N PRO A 104 3.36 -4.53 9.49
CA PRO A 104 3.14 -3.34 10.31
C PRO A 104 4.45 -2.60 10.51
N LEU A 105 4.41 -1.28 10.47
CA LEU A 105 5.53 -0.44 10.88
C LEU A 105 5.52 -0.31 12.41
N ARG A 106 6.69 -0.33 13.03
CA ARG A 106 6.81 -0.17 14.49
C ARG A 106 6.18 1.14 14.97
N ARG A 107 6.33 2.19 14.17
CA ARG A 107 5.66 3.49 14.34
C ARG A 107 5.12 3.93 12.98
N SER A 108 4.04 4.67 12.97
CA SER A 108 3.57 5.29 11.73
C SER A 108 4.66 6.20 11.17
N SER A 109 5.06 5.98 9.92
CA SER A 109 6.23 6.64 9.31
C SER A 109 5.92 7.08 7.88
N ASN A 110 6.62 8.11 7.42
CA ASN A 110 6.72 8.51 6.02
C ASN A 110 8.17 8.47 5.51
N ASP A 111 9.07 7.91 6.32
CA ASP A 111 10.45 7.67 5.93
C ASP A 111 10.52 6.56 4.89
N SER A 112 11.20 6.85 3.78
CA SER A 112 11.39 5.89 2.70
C SER A 112 12.17 4.65 3.17
N ARG A 113 13.05 4.76 4.15
CA ARG A 113 13.84 3.63 4.67
C ARG A 113 12.94 2.61 5.37
N ASP A 114 12.08 3.08 6.28
CA ASP A 114 11.15 2.23 7.02
C ASP A 114 10.20 1.51 6.07
N ILE A 115 9.64 2.26 5.10
CA ILE A 115 8.70 1.73 4.11
C ILE A 115 9.39 0.74 3.18
N CYS A 116 10.60 1.03 2.69
CA CYS A 116 11.38 0.10 1.86
C CYS A 116 11.74 -1.16 2.62
N GLN A 117 12.19 -1.05 3.87
CA GLN A 117 12.54 -2.20 4.70
C GLN A 117 11.33 -3.11 4.93
N ALA A 118 10.17 -2.54 5.26
CA ALA A 118 8.93 -3.30 5.42
C ALA A 118 8.49 -3.98 4.11
N ALA A 119 8.61 -3.29 2.97
CA ALA A 119 8.28 -3.86 1.66
C ALA A 119 9.21 -5.03 1.30
N LEU A 120 10.50 -4.92 1.57
CA LEU A 120 11.47 -5.99 1.33
C LEU A 120 11.27 -7.19 2.26
N LEU A 121 10.96 -6.97 3.54
CA LEU A 121 10.58 -8.04 4.47
C LEU A 121 9.32 -8.77 3.98
N GLY A 122 8.32 -8.02 3.54
CA GLY A 122 7.11 -8.59 2.94
C GLY A 122 7.41 -9.42 1.69
N LEU A 123 8.28 -8.91 0.79
CA LEU A 123 8.68 -9.65 -0.41
C LEU A 123 9.37 -10.97 -0.06
N GLN A 124 10.32 -10.95 0.89
CA GLN A 124 11.03 -12.15 1.34
C GLN A 124 10.08 -13.22 1.89
N ALA A 125 9.06 -12.81 2.63
CA ALA A 125 8.07 -13.72 3.21
C ALA A 125 7.20 -14.43 2.15
N ILE A 126 6.91 -13.76 1.02
CA ILE A 126 6.00 -14.30 0.00
C ILE A 126 6.71 -14.80 -1.27
N PHE A 127 8.00 -14.50 -1.45
CA PHE A 127 8.74 -14.96 -2.62
C PHE A 127 8.90 -16.48 -2.64
N ARG A 128 8.70 -17.08 -3.82
CA ARG A 128 9.02 -18.48 -4.09
C ARG A 128 9.76 -18.60 -5.41
N PRO A 129 10.88 -19.32 -5.47
CA PRO A 129 11.59 -19.54 -6.72
C PRO A 129 10.76 -20.41 -7.68
N GLY A 130 11.05 -20.29 -8.98
CA GLY A 130 10.41 -21.14 -10.02
C GLY A 130 9.10 -20.57 -10.59
N TYR A 131 8.58 -19.47 -10.07
CA TYR A 131 7.40 -18.79 -10.61
C TYR A 131 7.79 -17.62 -11.52
N ARG A 132 7.01 -17.42 -12.58
CA ARG A 132 7.18 -16.34 -13.56
C ARG A 132 6.34 -15.13 -13.17
N TYR A 133 6.89 -14.27 -12.32
CA TYR A 133 6.17 -13.11 -11.80
C TYR A 133 5.90 -12.07 -12.89
N ALA A 134 4.66 -11.66 -13.03
CA ALA A 134 4.20 -10.71 -14.04
C ALA A 134 3.78 -9.35 -13.46
N LYS A 135 3.45 -9.30 -12.17
CA LYS A 135 3.07 -8.06 -11.48
C LYS A 135 3.52 -8.08 -10.03
N ALA A 136 3.97 -6.91 -9.59
CA ALA A 136 4.35 -6.68 -8.21
C ALA A 136 3.89 -5.28 -7.76
N GLY A 137 3.81 -5.07 -6.46
CA GLY A 137 3.46 -3.75 -5.94
C GLY A 137 3.53 -3.63 -4.44
N VAL A 138 3.55 -2.37 -4.03
CA VAL A 138 3.50 -1.93 -2.63
C VAL A 138 2.27 -1.06 -2.46
N MET A 139 1.58 -1.21 -1.32
CA MET A 139 0.46 -0.38 -0.91
C MET A 139 0.67 0.05 0.54
N LEU A 140 0.54 1.34 0.79
CA LEU A 140 0.58 1.92 2.13
C LEU A 140 -0.84 1.94 2.68
N LEU A 141 -1.00 1.45 3.89
CA LEU A 141 -2.27 1.30 4.60
C LEU A 141 -2.20 2.02 5.95
N ASP A 142 -3.35 2.16 6.59
CA ASP A 142 -3.49 2.88 7.87
C ASP A 142 -2.84 4.27 7.77
N LEU A 143 -3.32 5.04 6.78
CA LEU A 143 -2.83 6.39 6.54
C LEU A 143 -3.42 7.35 7.57
N ARG A 144 -2.56 8.14 8.18
CA ARG A 144 -2.91 9.14 9.19
C ARG A 144 -2.29 10.49 8.82
N PRO A 145 -2.97 11.61 9.07
CA PRO A 145 -2.37 12.92 8.96
C PRO A 145 -1.16 13.05 9.90
N ALA A 146 -0.15 13.82 9.50
CA ALA A 146 1.09 13.98 10.27
C ALA A 146 0.88 14.66 11.63
N ASP A 147 -0.14 15.49 11.75
CA ASP A 147 -0.54 16.20 12.97
C ASP A 147 -1.20 15.29 14.03
N LEU A 148 -1.67 14.11 13.62
CA LEU A 148 -2.28 13.11 14.52
C LEU A 148 -1.28 12.04 14.99
N VAL A 149 0.00 12.18 14.69
CA VAL A 149 1.02 11.23 15.16
C VAL A 149 1.20 11.44 16.66
N GLN A 150 0.61 10.54 17.44
CA GLN A 150 0.77 10.48 18.88
C GLN A 150 2.25 10.22 19.20
N GLN A 151 2.88 11.16 19.92
CA GLN A 151 4.20 10.91 20.49
C GLN A 151 4.04 9.82 21.54
N GLU A 152 4.57 8.62 21.28
CA GLU A 152 4.71 7.63 22.32
C GLU A 152 5.64 8.18 23.39
N LEU A 153 5.20 8.14 24.65
CA LEU A 153 6.10 8.29 25.78
C LEU A 153 7.20 7.24 25.66
N ALA A 154 8.44 7.68 25.55
CA ALA A 154 9.62 6.82 25.56
C ALA A 154 9.76 6.20 26.96
N LEU A 155 9.06 5.09 27.19
CA LEU A 155 9.13 4.32 28.44
C LEU A 155 10.27 3.28 28.41
N ASP A 156 10.96 3.12 27.30
CA ASP A 156 11.96 2.08 27.08
C ASP A 156 13.43 2.58 27.12
N ASP A 157 13.69 3.85 27.46
CA ASP A 157 15.06 4.39 27.48
C ASP A 157 15.75 4.36 28.86
N ASP A 158 15.18 3.68 29.86
CA ASP A 158 15.78 3.57 31.19
C ASP A 158 16.24 2.14 31.51
N VAL A 159 17.12 1.57 30.69
CA VAL A 159 18.10 0.59 31.15
C VAL A 159 19.48 1.00 30.61
N ALA A 160 19.92 2.18 31.00
CA ALA A 160 21.35 2.47 31.09
C ALA A 160 21.87 1.70 32.32
N ASP A 161 22.59 0.64 32.08
CA ASP A 161 23.39 -0.10 33.07
C ASP A 161 24.39 0.85 33.72
N PRO A 162 24.25 1.22 35.02
CA PRO A 162 25.27 2.00 35.72
C PRO A 162 26.24 1.08 36.46
N GLY A 163 26.81 0.08 35.79
CA GLY A 163 27.64 -0.93 36.39
C GLY A 163 28.97 -1.21 35.71
N GLY A 164 29.69 -0.20 35.23
CA GLY A 164 30.93 -0.45 34.53
C GLY A 164 32.06 0.54 34.78
N SER A 165 32.31 1.00 36.02
CA SER A 165 33.60 1.61 36.30
C SER A 165 33.84 1.77 37.80
N ARG A 166 34.54 0.80 38.38
CA ARG A 166 35.46 0.98 39.50
C ARG A 166 35.99 -0.36 39.97
N LEU A 167 37.13 -0.74 39.44
CA LEU A 167 38.09 -1.60 40.14
C LEU A 167 39.43 -1.53 39.39
N MET A 168 40.18 -0.48 39.70
CA MET A 168 41.63 -0.48 39.66
C MET A 168 42.13 0.49 40.73
N GLN A 169 42.42 -0.06 41.84
CA GLN A 169 43.55 0.29 42.73
C GLN A 169 44.15 -0.99 43.22
#